data_f58180ef717d0ccbfb0d15d9af5dc682
#
_entry.id   f58180ef717d0ccbfb0d15d9af5dc682
#
_cell.length_a   1.000
_cell.length_b   1.000
_cell.length_c   1.000
_cell.angle_alpha   90.00
_cell.angle_beta   90.00
_cell.angle_gamma   90.00
#
_symmetry.space_group_name_H-M   'P 1'
#
loop_
_entity.id
_entity.type
_entity.pdbx_description
1 polymer ?
#
loop_
_entity_poly.entity_id
_entity_poly.type
_entity_poly.pdbx_seq_one_letter_code
_entity_poly.pdbx_strand_id
1 'polypeptide(L)'
;MTTIHRLLDEAFAGIEPTPDAQDLKEEMRANLEARVAELEAGGVSPDTAARRAIGELGDIRELLGELPDAPRRSPWDPPAGVRIRPKPAFVVRVTVAATVAAAALATFTLGALGVIPLPLGATIGLLALGASAIGWTVGDALHQETTTNHPMPQGRAGGFYAATSLVIFALGFGALIALGAAPLWTVVFPSIALVLGIALFAFLGATQTNRHKSWALRHSEQYTQQEDRFSQDPAAAARFGIYTLVIIIVAVVAFIVLGFTTGWAWAWLALVAGFLVMMIVLARMLFPPTR
;
A
#
# COMPACT_ATOMS: atom_id res chain seq x y z
N MET A 1 10.29 6.91 -38.50
CA MET A 1 9.94 8.01 -37.57
C MET A 1 9.21 9.03 -38.39
N THR A 2 7.98 9.36 -38.02
CA THR A 2 7.17 10.36 -38.72
C THR A 2 7.82 11.75 -38.55
N THR A 3 7.75 12.60 -39.56
CA THR A 3 8.34 13.95 -39.57
C THR A 3 7.89 14.76 -38.34
N ILE A 4 6.66 14.55 -37.86
CA ILE A 4 6.08 15.19 -36.66
C ILE A 4 6.87 14.85 -35.38
N HIS A 5 7.22 13.59 -35.16
CA HIS A 5 7.99 13.19 -33.96
C HIS A 5 9.33 13.91 -33.88
N ARG A 6 10.06 13.95 -35.00
CA ARG A 6 11.36 14.62 -35.05
C ARG A 6 11.25 16.12 -34.77
N LEU A 7 10.28 16.80 -35.39
CA LEU A 7 10.09 18.24 -35.24
C LEU A 7 9.59 18.59 -33.80
N LEU A 8 8.78 17.73 -33.19
CA LEU A 8 8.35 17.90 -31.82
C LEU A 8 9.51 17.66 -30.85
N ASP A 9 10.35 16.66 -31.10
CA ASP A 9 11.56 16.40 -30.29
C ASP A 9 12.55 17.58 -30.38
N GLU A 10 12.71 18.18 -31.55
CA GLU A 10 13.52 19.41 -31.73
C GLU A 10 12.93 20.61 -30.97
N ALA A 11 11.62 20.76 -30.98
CA ALA A 11 10.94 21.86 -30.29
C ALA A 11 11.00 21.73 -28.76
N PHE A 12 11.02 20.53 -28.24
CA PHE A 12 11.22 20.22 -26.81
C PHE A 12 12.70 20.05 -26.42
N ALA A 13 13.65 20.22 -27.35
CA ALA A 13 15.07 20.11 -27.06
C ALA A 13 15.51 21.17 -26.02
N GLY A 14 16.11 20.71 -24.92
CA GLY A 14 16.55 21.57 -23.81
C GLY A 14 15.50 21.91 -22.76
N ILE A 15 14.29 21.31 -22.85
CA ILE A 15 13.27 21.36 -21.82
C ILE A 15 13.49 20.15 -20.90
N GLU A 16 13.50 20.40 -19.58
CA GLU A 16 13.63 19.31 -18.59
C GLU A 16 12.43 18.36 -18.73
N PRO A 17 12.65 17.04 -18.84
CA PRO A 17 11.58 16.07 -19.07
C PRO A 17 10.75 15.84 -17.80
N THR A 18 9.98 16.86 -17.40
CA THR A 18 9.01 16.75 -16.33
C THR A 18 7.78 15.95 -16.79
N PRO A 19 7.01 15.31 -15.89
CA PRO A 19 5.77 14.64 -16.25
C PRO A 19 4.79 15.56 -16.98
N ASP A 20 4.65 16.80 -16.51
CA ASP A 20 3.77 17.81 -17.12
C ASP A 20 4.23 18.18 -18.54
N ALA A 21 5.56 18.27 -18.77
CA ALA A 21 6.12 18.51 -20.10
C ALA A 21 5.92 17.30 -21.03
N GLN A 22 5.95 16.09 -20.51
CA GLN A 22 5.68 14.87 -21.29
C GLN A 22 4.20 14.74 -21.65
N ASP A 23 3.29 15.02 -20.72
CA ASP A 23 1.85 14.99 -20.96
C ASP A 23 1.47 16.06 -21.98
N LEU A 24 2.02 17.27 -21.85
CA LEU A 24 1.85 18.35 -22.84
C LEU A 24 2.38 17.93 -24.21
N LYS A 25 3.55 17.29 -24.27
CA LYS A 25 4.14 16.81 -25.53
C LYS A 25 3.24 15.76 -26.22
N GLU A 26 2.63 14.86 -25.46
CA GLU A 26 1.70 13.85 -26.00
C GLU A 26 0.39 14.48 -26.48
N GLU A 27 -0.15 15.44 -25.75
CA GLU A 27 -1.34 16.18 -26.16
C GLU A 27 -1.07 17.00 -27.44
N MET A 28 0.07 17.70 -27.48
CA MET A 28 0.49 18.44 -28.67
C MET A 28 0.69 17.49 -29.86
N ARG A 29 1.25 16.30 -29.65
CA ARG A 29 1.42 15.31 -30.70
C ARG A 29 0.06 14.91 -31.32
N ALA A 30 -0.92 14.58 -30.48
CA ALA A 30 -2.26 14.18 -30.96
C ALA A 30 -2.92 15.33 -31.75
N ASN A 31 -2.82 16.55 -31.27
CA ASN A 31 -3.37 17.74 -31.93
C ASN A 31 -2.67 18.03 -33.26
N LEU A 32 -1.33 17.89 -33.32
CA LEU A 32 -0.55 18.06 -34.55
C LEU A 32 -0.87 16.98 -35.59
N GLU A 33 -1.00 15.72 -35.18
CA GLU A 33 -1.38 14.62 -36.09
C GLU A 33 -2.75 14.88 -36.72
N ALA A 34 -3.73 15.35 -35.93
CA ALA A 34 -5.05 15.72 -36.43
C ALA A 34 -4.97 16.91 -37.43
N ARG A 35 -4.17 17.93 -37.11
CA ARG A 35 -4.00 19.10 -37.96
C ARG A 35 -3.29 18.80 -39.28
N VAL A 36 -2.26 17.93 -39.21
CA VAL A 36 -1.56 17.48 -40.42
C VAL A 36 -2.51 16.72 -41.33
N ALA A 37 -3.31 15.81 -40.80
CA ALA A 37 -4.31 15.06 -41.57
C ALA A 37 -5.33 16.00 -42.25
N GLU A 38 -5.75 17.08 -41.58
CA GLU A 38 -6.63 18.09 -42.17
C GLU A 38 -5.95 18.84 -43.32
N LEU A 39 -4.70 19.25 -43.17
CA LEU A 39 -3.92 19.93 -44.20
C LEU A 39 -3.64 19.02 -45.40
N GLU A 40 -3.35 17.74 -45.15
CA GLU A 40 -3.15 16.73 -46.22
C GLU A 40 -4.46 16.48 -46.99
N ALA A 41 -5.59 16.42 -46.31
CA ALA A 41 -6.89 16.35 -46.95
C ALA A 41 -7.20 17.57 -47.84
N GLY A 42 -6.61 18.75 -47.48
CA GLY A 42 -6.63 19.97 -48.25
C GLY A 42 -5.62 20.05 -49.43
N GLY A 43 -4.88 18.95 -49.70
CA GLY A 43 -3.95 18.81 -50.81
C GLY A 43 -2.51 19.34 -50.54
N VAL A 44 -2.16 19.61 -49.27
CA VAL A 44 -0.80 20.01 -48.88
C VAL A 44 0.07 18.74 -48.73
N SER A 45 1.33 18.83 -49.22
CA SER A 45 2.27 17.70 -49.09
C SER A 45 2.59 17.39 -47.62
N PRO A 46 2.80 16.11 -47.21
CA PRO A 46 3.01 15.71 -45.82
C PRO A 46 4.09 16.51 -45.06
N ASP A 47 5.22 16.74 -45.71
CA ASP A 47 6.33 17.52 -45.11
C ASP A 47 5.98 18.99 -44.90
N THR A 48 5.21 19.56 -45.82
CA THR A 48 4.79 20.99 -45.74
C THR A 48 3.68 21.14 -44.71
N ALA A 49 2.75 20.17 -44.64
CA ALA A 49 1.68 20.10 -43.66
C ALA A 49 2.23 20.01 -42.21
N ALA A 50 3.22 19.13 -41.99
CA ALA A 50 3.87 18.98 -40.69
C ALA A 50 4.60 20.28 -40.25
N ARG A 51 5.38 20.92 -41.12
CA ARG A 51 6.06 22.18 -40.80
C ARG A 51 5.07 23.33 -40.54
N ARG A 52 3.98 23.38 -41.29
CA ARG A 52 2.96 24.41 -41.12
C ARG A 52 2.20 24.20 -39.81
N ALA A 53 1.81 22.97 -39.46
CA ALA A 53 1.14 22.67 -38.21
C ALA A 53 2.00 23.04 -36.98
N ILE A 54 3.31 22.74 -37.03
CA ILE A 54 4.23 23.14 -35.93
C ILE A 54 4.42 24.65 -35.89
N GLY A 55 4.52 25.34 -37.04
CA GLY A 55 4.64 26.79 -37.08
C GLY A 55 3.38 27.49 -36.52
N GLU A 56 2.20 26.88 -36.61
CA GLU A 56 0.94 27.40 -36.03
C GLU A 56 0.90 27.28 -34.50
N LEU A 57 1.74 26.46 -33.87
CA LEU A 57 1.79 26.21 -32.42
C LEU A 57 2.40 27.35 -31.60
N GLY A 58 3.23 28.23 -32.25
CA GLY A 58 3.91 29.31 -31.54
C GLY A 58 5.14 28.85 -30.73
N ASP A 59 5.56 29.66 -29.75
CA ASP A 59 6.71 29.35 -28.91
C ASP A 59 6.29 28.44 -27.75
N ILE A 60 6.73 27.18 -27.80
CA ILE A 60 6.43 26.16 -26.75
C ILE A 60 7.00 26.59 -25.40
N ARG A 61 8.07 27.37 -25.34
CA ARG A 61 8.66 27.89 -24.10
C ARG A 61 7.75 28.91 -23.43
N GLU A 62 7.04 29.71 -24.22
CA GLU A 62 6.05 30.66 -23.70
C GLU A 62 4.85 29.95 -23.11
N LEU A 63 4.35 28.90 -23.77
CA LEU A 63 3.28 28.03 -23.26
C LEU A 63 3.68 27.28 -21.97
N LEU A 64 4.93 26.88 -21.84
CA LEU A 64 5.46 26.26 -20.62
C LEU A 64 5.70 27.29 -19.49
N GLY A 65 6.02 28.55 -19.84
CA GLY A 65 6.21 29.64 -18.89
C GLY A 65 4.90 30.22 -18.36
N GLU A 66 3.79 30.04 -19.09
CA GLU A 66 2.43 30.40 -18.65
C GLU A 66 1.79 29.34 -17.73
N LEU A 67 2.40 28.16 -17.62
CA LEU A 67 1.97 27.21 -16.58
C LEU A 67 2.23 27.88 -15.22
N PRO A 68 1.17 28.17 -14.41
CA PRO A 68 1.35 28.76 -13.10
C PRO A 68 2.43 27.97 -12.35
N ASP A 69 3.32 28.66 -11.62
CA ASP A 69 4.21 28.01 -10.66
C ASP A 69 3.34 27.07 -9.79
N ALA A 70 3.18 25.86 -10.27
CA ALA A 70 2.41 24.87 -9.54
C ALA A 70 3.09 24.76 -8.17
N PRO A 71 2.36 24.93 -7.05
CA PRO A 71 2.95 24.81 -5.73
C PRO A 71 3.80 23.55 -5.76
N ARG A 72 5.08 23.66 -5.38
CA ARG A 72 6.07 22.56 -5.44
C ARG A 72 5.39 21.34 -4.87
N ARG A 73 4.86 20.47 -5.76
CA ARG A 73 4.15 19.27 -5.38
C ARG A 73 5.14 18.43 -4.59
N SER A 74 4.68 17.96 -3.46
CA SER A 74 5.43 16.96 -2.74
C SER A 74 5.72 15.82 -3.72
N PRO A 75 6.93 15.24 -3.69
CA PRO A 75 7.22 14.03 -4.46
C PRO A 75 6.20 12.90 -4.28
N TRP A 76 5.41 12.98 -3.22
CA TRP A 76 4.32 12.04 -2.86
C TRP A 76 2.95 12.43 -3.43
N ASP A 77 2.82 13.60 -4.05
CA ASP A 77 1.55 14.04 -4.60
C ASP A 77 1.30 13.35 -5.95
N PRO A 78 0.11 12.75 -6.15
CA PRO A 78 -0.26 12.19 -7.43
C PRO A 78 -0.34 13.30 -8.50
N PRO A 79 -0.08 12.98 -9.77
CA PRO A 79 -0.24 13.91 -10.87
C PRO A 79 -1.60 14.63 -10.82
N ALA A 80 -1.66 15.89 -11.23
CA ALA A 80 -2.92 16.64 -11.26
C ALA A 80 -3.96 15.90 -12.10
N GLY A 81 -5.17 15.77 -11.57
CA GLY A 81 -6.28 15.07 -12.24
C GLY A 81 -6.40 13.58 -11.95
N VAL A 82 -5.38 12.91 -11.37
CA VAL A 82 -5.41 11.46 -11.10
C VAL A 82 -5.98 11.11 -9.73
N ARG A 83 -6.26 12.10 -8.87
CA ARG A 83 -6.76 11.83 -7.52
C ARG A 83 -8.19 11.28 -7.53
N ILE A 84 -8.33 9.98 -7.29
CA ILE A 84 -9.63 9.31 -7.16
C ILE A 84 -10.15 9.48 -5.74
N ARG A 85 -11.34 10.06 -5.60
CA ARG A 85 -12.03 10.17 -4.31
C ARG A 85 -12.77 8.88 -4.01
N PRO A 86 -12.77 8.39 -2.76
CA PRO A 86 -13.59 7.26 -2.36
C PRO A 86 -15.07 7.51 -2.65
N LYS A 87 -15.78 6.49 -3.13
CA LYS A 87 -17.24 6.59 -3.36
C LYS A 87 -17.95 6.79 -2.01
N PRO A 88 -18.94 7.70 -1.90
CA PRO A 88 -19.65 7.93 -0.63
C PRO A 88 -20.22 6.64 -0.01
N ALA A 89 -20.78 5.76 -0.84
CA ALA A 89 -21.32 4.47 -0.41
C ALA A 89 -20.25 3.57 0.24
N PHE A 90 -19.00 3.60 -0.27
CA PHE A 90 -17.88 2.87 0.35
C PHE A 90 -17.57 3.43 1.73
N VAL A 91 -17.48 4.76 1.87
CA VAL A 91 -17.19 5.40 3.17
C VAL A 91 -18.27 5.02 4.20
N VAL A 92 -19.53 5.07 3.83
CA VAL A 92 -20.65 4.67 4.72
C VAL A 92 -20.52 3.21 5.13
N ARG A 93 -20.32 2.27 4.18
CA ARG A 93 -20.21 0.84 4.48
C ARG A 93 -19.06 0.55 5.43
N VAL A 94 -17.88 1.11 5.16
CA VAL A 94 -16.68 0.91 6.01
C VAL A 94 -16.89 1.50 7.40
N THR A 95 -17.50 2.70 7.51
CA THR A 95 -17.78 3.32 8.81
C THR A 95 -18.77 2.47 9.62
N VAL A 96 -19.85 2.00 9.01
CA VAL A 96 -20.82 1.12 9.68
C VAL A 96 -20.16 -0.19 10.11
N ALA A 97 -19.42 -0.85 9.21
CA ALA A 97 -18.73 -2.10 9.53
C ALA A 97 -17.70 -1.93 10.66
N ALA A 98 -16.90 -0.84 10.63
CA ALA A 98 -15.94 -0.52 11.69
C ALA A 98 -16.63 -0.28 13.05
N THR A 99 -17.75 0.44 13.05
CA THR A 99 -18.54 0.68 14.27
C THR A 99 -19.12 -0.63 14.82
N VAL A 100 -19.66 -1.50 13.96
CA VAL A 100 -20.16 -2.82 14.35
C VAL A 100 -19.01 -3.68 14.90
N ALA A 101 -17.85 -3.68 14.24
CA ALA A 101 -16.67 -4.41 14.71
C ALA A 101 -16.23 -3.92 16.10
N ALA A 102 -16.11 -2.61 16.29
CA ALA A 102 -15.70 -2.03 17.57
C ALA A 102 -16.70 -2.38 18.70
N ALA A 103 -17.99 -2.21 18.46
CA ALA A 103 -19.02 -2.54 19.44
C ALA A 103 -19.05 -4.03 19.77
N ALA A 104 -19.00 -4.90 18.75
CA ALA A 104 -19.03 -6.34 18.93
C ALA A 104 -17.80 -6.86 19.69
N LEU A 105 -16.59 -6.39 19.32
CA LEU A 105 -15.35 -6.81 19.99
C LEU A 105 -15.21 -6.22 21.39
N ALA A 106 -15.67 -4.99 21.64
CA ALA A 106 -15.70 -4.44 22.99
C ALA A 106 -16.62 -5.25 23.89
N THR A 107 -17.84 -5.56 23.44
CA THR A 107 -18.79 -6.38 24.19
C THR A 107 -18.28 -7.82 24.37
N PHE A 108 -17.67 -8.41 23.34
CA PHE A 108 -16.96 -9.70 23.42
C PHE A 108 -15.90 -9.68 24.52
N THR A 109 -15.05 -8.66 24.57
CA THR A 109 -13.97 -8.54 25.57
C THR A 109 -14.55 -8.45 26.99
N LEU A 110 -15.59 -7.64 27.19
CA LEU A 110 -16.26 -7.53 28.49
C LEU A 110 -16.91 -8.86 28.93
N GLY A 111 -17.50 -9.59 27.99
CA GLY A 111 -18.04 -10.93 28.24
C GLY A 111 -16.96 -11.97 28.55
N ALA A 112 -15.85 -11.96 27.79
CA ALA A 112 -14.71 -12.87 27.96
C ALA A 112 -14.02 -12.69 29.32
N LEU A 113 -13.94 -11.45 29.81
CA LEU A 113 -13.40 -11.12 31.14
C LEU A 113 -14.41 -11.29 32.29
N GLY A 114 -15.64 -11.72 31.99
CA GLY A 114 -16.68 -11.89 33.00
C GLY A 114 -17.25 -10.60 33.60
N VAL A 115 -16.93 -9.44 33.02
CA VAL A 115 -17.46 -8.12 33.43
C VAL A 115 -18.96 -8.03 33.15
N ILE A 116 -19.37 -8.59 32.02
CA ILE A 116 -20.80 -8.74 31.66
C ILE A 116 -21.12 -10.25 31.64
N PRO A 117 -22.14 -10.70 32.31
CA PRO A 117 -22.52 -12.12 32.32
C PRO A 117 -23.17 -12.51 30.99
N LEU A 118 -22.36 -12.91 30.03
CA LEU A 118 -22.82 -13.39 28.73
C LEU A 118 -22.69 -14.92 28.64
N PRO A 119 -23.66 -15.61 28.08
CA PRO A 119 -23.52 -17.04 27.79
C PRO A 119 -22.45 -17.24 26.70
N LEU A 120 -21.69 -18.35 26.75
CA LEU A 120 -20.58 -18.64 25.84
C LEU A 120 -20.99 -18.51 24.37
N GLY A 121 -22.19 -18.98 24.00
CA GLY A 121 -22.67 -18.84 22.62
C GLY A 121 -22.81 -17.39 22.15
N ALA A 122 -23.28 -16.49 23.02
CA ALA A 122 -23.38 -15.08 22.71
C ALA A 122 -21.99 -14.44 22.58
N THR A 123 -21.05 -14.79 23.45
CA THR A 123 -19.67 -14.32 23.41
C THR A 123 -18.98 -14.75 22.11
N ILE A 124 -19.14 -16.01 21.69
CA ILE A 124 -18.64 -16.51 20.40
C ILE A 124 -19.34 -15.81 19.22
N GLY A 125 -20.65 -15.56 19.30
CA GLY A 125 -21.41 -14.85 18.28
C GLY A 125 -20.92 -13.40 18.08
N LEU A 126 -20.63 -12.69 19.18
CA LEU A 126 -20.06 -11.35 19.13
C LEU A 126 -18.66 -11.32 18.52
N LEU A 127 -17.82 -12.32 18.85
CA LEU A 127 -16.51 -12.49 18.22
C LEU A 127 -16.64 -12.73 16.72
N ALA A 128 -17.54 -13.63 16.31
CA ALA A 128 -17.77 -13.92 14.89
C ALA A 128 -18.27 -12.69 14.13
N LEU A 129 -19.19 -11.92 14.72
CA LEU A 129 -19.68 -10.67 14.16
C LEU A 129 -18.56 -9.64 14.00
N GLY A 130 -17.75 -9.42 15.04
CA GLY A 130 -16.64 -8.48 15.01
C GLY A 130 -15.57 -8.88 14.00
N ALA A 131 -15.18 -10.16 13.97
CA ALA A 131 -14.23 -10.71 13.01
C ALA A 131 -14.72 -10.56 11.57
N SER A 132 -16.00 -10.87 11.31
CA SER A 132 -16.62 -10.71 9.99
C SER A 132 -16.71 -9.24 9.58
N ALA A 133 -17.03 -8.34 10.49
CA ALA A 133 -17.08 -6.91 10.19
C ALA A 133 -15.70 -6.33 9.82
N ILE A 134 -14.63 -6.75 10.52
CA ILE A 134 -13.25 -6.36 10.14
C ILE A 134 -12.88 -6.96 8.78
N GLY A 135 -13.12 -8.25 8.57
CA GLY A 135 -12.86 -8.87 7.27
C GLY A 135 -13.60 -8.16 6.13
N TRP A 136 -14.87 -7.75 6.36
CA TRP A 136 -15.63 -6.97 5.39
C TRP A 136 -14.95 -5.65 5.03
N THR A 137 -14.45 -4.91 6.04
CA THR A 137 -13.74 -3.64 5.78
C THR A 137 -12.48 -3.87 4.93
N VAL A 138 -11.75 -4.97 5.19
CA VAL A 138 -10.57 -5.34 4.40
C VAL A 138 -10.96 -5.70 2.97
N GLY A 139 -11.96 -6.54 2.77
CA GLY A 139 -12.43 -6.94 1.43
C GLY A 139 -12.96 -5.76 0.62
N ASP A 140 -13.79 -4.89 1.21
CA ASP A 140 -14.36 -3.71 0.55
C ASP A 140 -13.26 -2.68 0.22
N ALA A 141 -12.27 -2.49 1.11
CA ALA A 141 -11.13 -1.62 0.87
C ALA A 141 -10.24 -2.12 -0.29
N LEU A 142 -10.02 -3.41 -0.40
CA LEU A 142 -9.26 -4.01 -1.50
C LEU A 142 -10.01 -3.96 -2.83
N HIS A 143 -11.33 -4.02 -2.81
CA HIS A 143 -12.18 -3.90 -4.00
C HIS A 143 -12.38 -2.45 -4.43
N GLN A 144 -12.14 -1.47 -3.55
CA GLN A 144 -12.21 -0.05 -3.88
C GLN A 144 -11.02 0.38 -4.74
N GLU A 145 -11.31 1.09 -5.83
CA GLU A 145 -10.28 1.79 -6.60
C GLU A 145 -9.68 2.93 -5.78
N THR A 146 -8.36 3.04 -5.80
CA THR A 146 -7.64 4.15 -5.17
C THR A 146 -6.87 4.95 -6.21
N THR A 147 -6.29 6.06 -5.79
CA THR A 147 -5.44 6.88 -6.66
C THR A 147 -4.30 6.05 -7.26
N THR A 148 -3.68 5.15 -6.50
CA THR A 148 -2.49 4.39 -6.88
C THR A 148 -2.77 2.97 -7.38
N ASN A 149 -3.92 2.40 -7.01
CA ASN A 149 -4.23 0.99 -7.29
C ASN A 149 -5.54 0.81 -8.04
N HIS A 150 -5.54 -0.13 -8.96
CA HIS A 150 -6.76 -0.67 -9.55
C HIS A 150 -7.56 -1.49 -8.52
N PRO A 151 -8.89 -1.60 -8.67
CA PRO A 151 -9.71 -2.41 -7.78
C PRO A 151 -9.29 -3.89 -7.87
N MET A 152 -9.28 -4.58 -6.73
CA MET A 152 -9.06 -6.02 -6.72
C MET A 152 -10.29 -6.75 -7.25
N PRO A 153 -10.13 -7.85 -8.03
CA PRO A 153 -11.25 -8.70 -8.42
C PRO A 153 -12.04 -9.17 -7.21
N GLN A 154 -13.38 -9.18 -7.31
CA GLN A 154 -14.30 -9.43 -6.20
C GLN A 154 -14.02 -10.77 -5.49
N GLY A 155 -13.73 -11.85 -6.24
CA GLY A 155 -13.39 -13.15 -5.65
C GLY A 155 -12.15 -13.12 -4.78
N ARG A 156 -11.11 -12.39 -5.19
CA ARG A 156 -9.88 -12.23 -4.40
C ARG A 156 -10.11 -11.36 -3.16
N ALA A 157 -10.82 -10.26 -3.31
CA ALA A 157 -11.19 -9.39 -2.19
C ALA A 157 -12.01 -10.17 -1.14
N GLY A 158 -12.94 -11.03 -1.60
CA GLY A 158 -13.67 -11.98 -0.77
C GLY A 158 -12.77 -13.02 -0.08
N GLY A 159 -11.72 -13.48 -0.75
CA GLY A 159 -10.70 -14.34 -0.14
C GLY A 159 -9.97 -13.65 1.02
N PHE A 160 -9.57 -12.39 0.87
CA PHE A 160 -8.95 -11.61 1.95
C PHE A 160 -9.93 -11.33 3.09
N TYR A 161 -11.21 -11.07 2.77
CA TYR A 161 -12.28 -11.01 3.78
C TYR A 161 -12.32 -12.29 4.62
N ALA A 162 -12.41 -13.45 3.97
CA ALA A 162 -12.51 -14.73 4.66
C ALA A 162 -11.25 -15.04 5.50
N ALA A 163 -10.05 -14.83 4.93
CA ALA A 163 -8.79 -15.05 5.62
C ALA A 163 -8.68 -14.18 6.89
N THR A 164 -9.01 -12.89 6.80
CA THR A 164 -8.98 -11.95 7.93
C THR A 164 -9.99 -12.38 9.01
N SER A 165 -11.21 -12.70 8.61
CA SER A 165 -12.26 -13.13 9.54
C SER A 165 -11.86 -14.41 10.29
N LEU A 166 -11.31 -15.42 9.59
CA LEU A 166 -10.85 -16.66 10.18
C LEU A 166 -9.72 -16.46 11.19
N VAL A 167 -8.72 -15.64 10.85
CA VAL A 167 -7.59 -15.39 11.75
C VAL A 167 -8.05 -14.64 13.01
N ILE A 168 -8.85 -13.58 12.87
CA ILE A 168 -9.35 -12.81 14.03
C ILE A 168 -10.23 -13.70 14.91
N PHE A 169 -11.12 -14.48 14.30
CA PHE A 169 -11.96 -15.42 15.03
C PHE A 169 -11.11 -16.45 15.79
N ALA A 170 -10.10 -17.03 15.14
CA ALA A 170 -9.21 -18.01 15.75
C ALA A 170 -8.46 -17.44 16.96
N LEU A 171 -7.89 -16.24 16.82
CA LEU A 171 -7.17 -15.57 17.90
C LEU A 171 -8.10 -15.23 19.09
N GLY A 172 -9.27 -14.66 18.80
CA GLY A 172 -10.25 -14.32 19.84
C GLY A 172 -10.80 -15.56 20.55
N PHE A 173 -11.08 -16.64 19.81
CA PHE A 173 -11.56 -17.88 20.43
C PHE A 173 -10.45 -18.59 21.21
N GLY A 174 -9.21 -18.56 20.73
CA GLY A 174 -8.05 -19.02 21.49
C GLY A 174 -7.88 -18.26 22.80
N ALA A 175 -8.11 -16.94 22.79
CA ALA A 175 -8.10 -16.12 24.00
C ALA A 175 -9.20 -16.53 25.00
N LEU A 176 -10.43 -16.86 24.53
CA LEU A 176 -11.49 -17.40 25.42
C LEU A 176 -11.06 -18.69 26.15
N ILE A 177 -10.38 -19.57 25.42
CA ILE A 177 -9.86 -20.83 26.00
C ILE A 177 -8.76 -20.53 27.02
N ALA A 178 -7.83 -19.64 26.68
CA ALA A 178 -6.72 -19.24 27.54
C ALA A 178 -7.18 -18.55 28.83
N LEU A 179 -8.31 -17.83 28.80
CA LEU A 179 -8.96 -17.21 29.95
C LEU A 179 -9.83 -18.18 30.76
N GLY A 180 -9.95 -19.45 30.32
CA GLY A 180 -10.83 -20.43 30.95
C GLY A 180 -12.33 -20.21 30.70
N ALA A 181 -12.69 -19.27 29.84
CA ALA A 181 -14.07 -18.95 29.48
C ALA A 181 -14.70 -19.97 28.51
N ALA A 182 -13.87 -20.78 27.84
CA ALA A 182 -14.31 -21.87 26.98
C ALA A 182 -13.61 -23.19 27.33
N PRO A 183 -14.27 -24.36 27.18
CA PRO A 183 -13.69 -25.67 27.46
C PRO A 183 -12.48 -25.96 26.55
N LEU A 184 -11.43 -26.61 27.11
CA LEU A 184 -10.18 -26.89 26.39
C LEU A 184 -10.37 -27.73 25.11
N TRP A 185 -11.34 -28.66 25.10
CA TRP A 185 -11.60 -29.49 23.92
C TRP A 185 -12.04 -28.67 22.70
N THR A 186 -12.56 -27.46 22.91
CA THR A 186 -12.97 -26.55 21.82
C THR A 186 -11.78 -25.96 21.04
N VAL A 187 -10.52 -26.20 21.47
CA VAL A 187 -9.29 -25.72 20.79
C VAL A 187 -9.20 -26.16 19.33
N VAL A 188 -9.88 -27.25 18.97
CA VAL A 188 -9.90 -27.73 17.57
C VAL A 188 -10.47 -26.71 16.62
N PHE A 189 -11.51 -25.96 17.00
CA PHE A 189 -12.18 -24.99 16.14
C PHE A 189 -11.28 -23.79 15.77
N PRO A 190 -10.69 -23.06 16.75
CA PRO A 190 -9.77 -21.97 16.41
C PRO A 190 -8.51 -22.47 15.71
N SER A 191 -8.02 -23.69 16.00
CA SER A 191 -6.86 -24.23 15.29
C SER A 191 -7.13 -24.44 13.81
N ILE A 192 -8.27 -25.04 13.46
CA ILE A 192 -8.68 -25.20 12.05
C ILE A 192 -8.87 -23.83 11.39
N ALA A 193 -9.57 -22.91 12.04
CA ALA A 193 -9.80 -21.58 11.50
C ALA A 193 -8.47 -20.83 11.25
N LEU A 194 -7.50 -20.95 12.17
CA LEU A 194 -6.19 -20.33 12.04
C LEU A 194 -5.42 -20.91 10.85
N VAL A 195 -5.36 -22.24 10.75
CA VAL A 195 -4.67 -22.92 9.64
C VAL A 195 -5.28 -22.53 8.30
N LEU A 196 -6.60 -22.56 8.19
CA LEU A 196 -7.29 -22.16 6.94
C LEU A 196 -7.08 -20.68 6.63
N GLY A 197 -7.12 -19.80 7.62
CA GLY A 197 -6.88 -18.37 7.44
C GLY A 197 -5.46 -18.07 6.97
N ILE A 198 -4.46 -18.70 7.58
CA ILE A 198 -3.04 -18.57 7.19
C ILE A 198 -2.80 -19.15 5.79
N ALA A 199 -3.32 -20.35 5.51
CA ALA A 199 -3.20 -20.97 4.19
C ALA A 199 -3.82 -20.10 3.08
N LEU A 200 -4.99 -19.52 3.37
CA LEU A 200 -5.65 -18.60 2.43
C LEU A 200 -4.86 -17.32 2.22
N PHE A 201 -4.30 -16.71 3.27
CA PHE A 201 -3.39 -15.56 3.13
C PHE A 201 -2.13 -15.92 2.32
N ALA A 202 -1.51 -17.06 2.59
CA ALA A 202 -0.34 -17.53 1.88
C ALA A 202 -0.64 -17.74 0.38
N PHE A 203 -1.76 -18.39 0.07
CA PHE A 203 -2.21 -18.58 -1.32
C PHE A 203 -2.50 -17.25 -2.03
N LEU A 204 -3.26 -16.35 -1.39
CA LEU A 204 -3.59 -15.04 -1.95
C LEU A 204 -2.34 -14.17 -2.12
N GLY A 205 -1.39 -14.25 -1.17
CA GLY A 205 -0.10 -13.54 -1.26
C GLY A 205 0.77 -14.08 -2.39
N ALA A 206 0.97 -15.41 -2.46
CA ALA A 206 1.78 -16.05 -3.48
C ALA A 206 1.25 -15.84 -4.91
N THR A 207 -0.07 -15.72 -5.06
CA THR A 207 -0.74 -15.47 -6.35
C THR A 207 -1.06 -13.99 -6.59
N GLN A 208 -0.50 -13.08 -5.79
CA GLN A 208 -0.79 -11.66 -5.93
C GLN A 208 -0.24 -11.11 -7.25
N THR A 209 -1.13 -10.45 -8.01
CA THR A 209 -0.75 -9.69 -9.19
C THR A 209 -0.58 -8.22 -8.83
N ASN A 210 0.33 -7.56 -9.51
CA ASN A 210 0.53 -6.13 -9.34
C ASN A 210 -0.75 -5.35 -9.72
N ARG A 211 -1.22 -4.51 -8.80
CA ARG A 211 -2.40 -3.66 -8.98
C ARG A 211 -2.05 -2.19 -9.13
N HIS A 212 -0.78 -1.84 -9.04
CA HIS A 212 -0.35 -0.45 -9.16
C HIS A 212 -0.65 0.09 -10.55
N LYS A 213 -1.15 1.31 -10.63
CA LYS A 213 -1.32 2.03 -11.89
C LYS A 213 0.05 2.35 -12.50
N SER A 214 0.14 2.39 -13.81
CA SER A 214 1.41 2.56 -14.53
C SER A 214 2.17 3.83 -14.12
N TRP A 215 1.47 4.92 -13.84
CA TRP A 215 2.09 6.15 -13.36
C TRP A 215 2.70 6.00 -11.94
N ALA A 216 2.02 5.25 -11.05
CA ALA A 216 2.52 5.00 -9.70
C ALA A 216 3.77 4.11 -9.72
N LEU A 217 3.83 3.15 -10.66
CA LEU A 217 5.03 2.33 -10.89
C LEU A 217 6.20 3.18 -11.39
N ARG A 218 5.98 4.00 -12.42
CA ARG A 218 7.02 4.90 -12.93
C ARG A 218 7.54 5.86 -11.86
N HIS A 219 6.65 6.36 -11.02
CA HIS A 219 7.01 7.23 -9.91
C HIS A 219 7.86 6.48 -8.86
N SER A 220 7.49 5.24 -8.51
CA SER A 220 8.27 4.41 -7.60
C SER A 220 9.64 4.03 -8.18
N GLU A 221 9.74 3.79 -9.50
CA GLU A 221 10.99 3.51 -10.20
C GLU A 221 11.95 4.72 -10.17
N GLN A 222 11.43 5.93 -10.35
CA GLN A 222 12.21 7.16 -10.23
C GLN A 222 12.79 7.36 -8.82
N TYR A 223 12.06 6.94 -7.78
CA TYR A 223 12.56 6.97 -6.39
C TYR A 223 13.51 5.82 -6.06
N THR A 224 13.34 4.67 -6.68
CA THR A 224 14.27 3.53 -6.52
C THR A 224 15.62 3.83 -7.20
N GLN A 225 15.62 4.69 -8.22
CA GLN A 225 16.85 5.20 -8.83
C GLN A 225 17.57 6.26 -7.97
N GLN A 226 16.90 6.85 -7.00
CA GLN A 226 17.56 7.61 -5.93
C GLN A 226 18.19 6.56 -5.01
N GLU A 227 19.41 6.17 -5.38
CA GLU A 227 20.23 5.10 -4.82
C GLU A 227 20.17 5.12 -3.29
N ASP A 228 19.39 4.21 -2.73
CA ASP A 228 19.37 3.96 -1.30
C ASP A 228 20.79 3.50 -0.90
N ARG A 229 21.34 4.05 0.18
CA ARG A 229 22.71 3.76 0.62
C ARG A 229 22.99 2.27 0.75
N PHE A 230 21.95 1.47 1.04
CA PHE A 230 22.05 0.01 1.10
C PHE A 230 22.17 -0.66 -0.27
N SER A 231 21.69 -0.02 -1.35
CA SER A 231 21.88 -0.52 -2.72
C SER A 231 23.28 -0.16 -3.26
N GLN A 232 23.87 0.94 -2.76
CA GLN A 232 25.23 1.37 -3.10
C GLN A 232 26.30 0.56 -2.36
N ASP A 233 26.01 0.07 -1.13
CA ASP A 233 26.93 -0.76 -0.34
C ASP A 233 26.25 -2.08 0.08
N PRO A 234 26.33 -3.13 -0.77
CA PRO A 234 25.78 -4.44 -0.44
C PRO A 234 26.37 -5.04 0.83
N ALA A 235 27.61 -4.65 1.20
CA ALA A 235 28.25 -5.10 2.44
C ALA A 235 27.60 -4.45 3.67
N ALA A 236 27.18 -3.18 3.57
CA ALA A 236 26.42 -2.52 4.62
C ALA A 236 25.02 -3.15 4.79
N ALA A 237 24.36 -3.48 3.69
CA ALA A 237 23.08 -4.19 3.73
C ALA A 237 23.19 -5.57 4.39
N ALA A 238 24.21 -6.35 4.04
CA ALA A 238 24.48 -7.66 4.64
C ALA A 238 24.78 -7.54 6.15
N ARG A 239 25.60 -6.57 6.56
CA ARG A 239 25.89 -6.29 7.99
C ARG A 239 24.62 -5.91 8.76
N PHE A 240 23.77 -5.06 8.19
CA PHE A 240 22.50 -4.73 8.80
C PHE A 240 21.61 -5.95 8.99
N GLY A 241 21.49 -6.80 7.96
CA GLY A 241 20.75 -8.06 8.04
C GLY A 241 21.24 -8.97 9.16
N ILE A 242 22.56 -9.13 9.30
CA ILE A 242 23.17 -9.94 10.36
C ILE A 242 22.90 -9.35 11.74
N TYR A 243 23.10 -8.03 11.92
CA TYR A 243 22.79 -7.37 13.20
C TYR A 243 21.34 -7.48 13.59
N THR A 244 20.41 -7.28 12.64
CA THR A 244 18.97 -7.43 12.86
C THR A 244 18.63 -8.85 13.31
N LEU A 245 19.19 -9.87 12.65
CA LEU A 245 18.97 -11.27 13.00
C LEU A 245 19.46 -11.57 14.44
N VAL A 246 20.67 -11.14 14.77
CA VAL A 246 21.24 -11.33 16.11
C VAL A 246 20.42 -10.64 17.17
N ILE A 247 19.99 -9.39 16.94
CA ILE A 247 19.18 -8.61 17.89
C ILE A 247 17.83 -9.32 18.12
N ILE A 248 17.18 -9.80 17.06
CA ILE A 248 15.91 -10.52 17.17
C ILE A 248 16.08 -11.81 17.99
N ILE A 249 17.10 -12.60 17.68
CA ILE A 249 17.38 -13.85 18.42
C ILE A 249 17.62 -13.56 19.90
N VAL A 250 18.46 -12.57 20.23
CA VAL A 250 18.73 -12.18 21.62
C VAL A 250 17.48 -11.69 22.32
N ALA A 251 16.67 -10.84 21.66
CA ALA A 251 15.42 -10.34 22.22
C ALA A 251 14.39 -11.43 22.51
N VAL A 252 14.27 -12.42 21.60
CA VAL A 252 13.37 -13.57 21.78
C VAL A 252 13.86 -14.49 22.91
N VAL A 253 15.15 -14.79 22.95
CA VAL A 253 15.73 -15.58 24.04
C VAL A 253 15.55 -14.88 25.38
N ALA A 254 15.84 -13.56 25.46
CA ALA A 254 15.61 -12.78 26.66
C ALA A 254 14.13 -12.75 27.06
N PHE A 255 13.20 -12.62 26.11
CA PHE A 255 11.77 -12.69 26.37
C PHE A 255 11.37 -14.03 27.01
N ILE A 256 11.86 -15.15 26.45
CA ILE A 256 11.57 -16.50 26.99
C ILE A 256 12.14 -16.65 28.41
N VAL A 257 13.42 -16.29 28.59
CA VAL A 257 14.11 -16.42 29.90
C VAL A 257 13.41 -15.56 30.95
N LEU A 258 13.09 -14.30 30.66
CA LEU A 258 12.36 -13.39 31.56
C LEU A 258 10.94 -13.93 31.85
N GLY A 259 10.25 -14.48 30.85
CA GLY A 259 8.93 -15.09 31.03
C GLY A 259 8.93 -16.19 32.11
N PHE A 260 9.97 -17.04 32.11
CA PHE A 260 10.12 -18.14 33.09
C PHE A 260 10.69 -17.69 34.45
N THR A 261 11.49 -16.61 34.49
CA THR A 261 12.16 -16.18 35.74
C THR A 261 11.42 -15.09 36.49
N THR A 262 10.89 -14.09 35.79
CA THR A 262 10.23 -12.92 36.40
C THR A 262 8.74 -12.83 36.13
N GLY A 263 8.21 -13.71 35.26
CA GLY A 263 6.81 -13.76 34.85
C GLY A 263 6.53 -13.02 33.53
N TRP A 264 5.52 -13.50 32.84
CA TRP A 264 5.14 -13.04 31.48
C TRP A 264 4.68 -11.58 31.44
N ALA A 265 4.25 -11.01 32.58
CA ALA A 265 3.81 -9.61 32.66
C ALA A 265 4.92 -8.60 32.29
N TRP A 266 6.18 -8.94 32.53
CA TRP A 266 7.33 -8.07 32.30
C TRP A 266 8.23 -8.52 31.16
N ALA A 267 8.07 -9.77 30.69
CA ALA A 267 8.91 -10.34 29.65
C ALA A 267 8.89 -9.57 28.33
N TRP A 268 7.76 -8.98 27.95
CA TRP A 268 7.60 -8.17 26.73
C TRP A 268 8.55 -6.98 26.64
N LEU A 269 9.06 -6.48 27.78
CA LEU A 269 10.06 -5.39 27.80
C LEU A 269 11.35 -5.78 27.08
N ALA A 270 11.69 -7.08 27.04
CA ALA A 270 12.85 -7.56 26.29
C ALA A 270 12.68 -7.35 24.77
N LEU A 271 11.46 -7.55 24.25
CA LEU A 271 11.16 -7.29 22.83
C LEU A 271 11.20 -5.80 22.52
N VAL A 272 10.67 -4.95 23.40
CA VAL A 272 10.76 -3.49 23.25
C VAL A 272 12.22 -3.02 23.29
N ALA A 273 13.03 -3.54 24.21
CA ALA A 273 14.44 -3.22 24.28
C ALA A 273 15.19 -3.66 23.00
N GLY A 274 14.91 -4.86 22.49
CA GLY A 274 15.45 -5.34 21.22
C GLY A 274 15.07 -4.43 20.05
N PHE A 275 13.82 -4.00 19.96
CA PHE A 275 13.38 -3.04 18.96
C PHE A 275 14.11 -1.69 19.05
N LEU A 276 14.29 -1.14 20.26
CA LEU A 276 15.01 0.11 20.44
C LEU A 276 16.48 -0.01 20.02
N VAL A 277 17.15 -1.12 20.37
CA VAL A 277 18.52 -1.41 19.92
C VAL A 277 18.60 -1.48 18.39
N MET A 278 17.64 -2.16 17.74
CA MET A 278 17.55 -2.22 16.29
C MET A 278 17.40 -0.83 15.65
N MET A 279 16.56 0.04 16.23
CA MET A 279 16.39 1.43 15.76
C MET A 279 17.68 2.25 15.91
N ILE A 280 18.43 2.07 17.00
CA ILE A 280 19.73 2.74 17.20
C ILE A 280 20.76 2.26 16.16
N VAL A 281 20.81 0.96 15.88
CA VAL A 281 21.71 0.39 14.87
C VAL A 281 21.34 0.94 13.48
N LEU A 282 20.05 0.95 13.14
CA LEU A 282 19.57 1.50 11.88
C LEU A 282 19.92 2.99 11.74
N ALA A 283 19.68 3.80 12.78
CA ALA A 283 20.01 5.23 12.78
C ALA A 283 21.52 5.46 12.59
N ARG A 284 22.39 4.69 13.26
CA ARG A 284 23.85 4.80 13.12
C ARG A 284 24.35 4.38 11.73
N MET A 285 23.68 3.45 11.09
CA MET A 285 24.04 3.01 9.73
C MET A 285 23.58 3.99 8.67
N LEU A 286 22.40 4.62 8.86
CA LEU A 286 21.88 5.64 7.94
C LEU A 286 22.60 6.99 8.08
N PHE A 287 22.96 7.35 9.32
CA PHE A 287 23.60 8.64 9.63
C PHE A 287 24.96 8.42 10.32
N PRO A 288 26.03 8.05 9.57
CA PRO A 288 27.35 7.94 10.18
C PRO A 288 27.80 9.31 10.67
N PRO A 289 28.56 9.36 11.79
CA PRO A 289 29.15 10.59 12.24
C PRO A 289 30.05 11.16 11.15
N THR A 290 29.81 12.40 10.75
CA THR A 290 30.71 13.15 9.84
C THR A 290 32.07 13.26 10.54
N ARG A 291 33.09 12.64 9.93
CA ARG A 291 34.50 12.84 10.32
C ARG A 291 35.04 14.08 9.66
#